data_499003533b0c4698af1df82eec58dace
#
_entry.id   499003533b0c4698af1df82eec58dace
#
_cell.length_a   1.000
_cell.length_b   1.000
_cell.length_c   1.000
_cell.angle_alpha   90.00
_cell.angle_beta   90.00
_cell.angle_gamma   90.00
#
_symmetry.space_group_name_H-M   'P 1'
#
loop_
_entity.id
_entity.type
_entity.pdbx_description
1 polymer ?
#
loop_
_entity_poly.entity_id
_entity_poly.type
_entity_poly.pdbx_seq_one_letter_code
_entity_poly.pdbx_strand_id
1 'polypeptide(L)'
;MRMTDLKLLSLDEEDLAILSAHMQDAVFKPADVDYAAKSGVFSVAVNRFVWEKAGKGGGIFRRAKSFERRRALLTIKRVQAVRSIGISQTDKDQVMNLLAVTFTAAQGDGKGDGPEGRVELVCAAGATIALDVECIEVQLADTGGAWETTSRPRHPGA
;
A
#
# COMPACT_ATOMS: atom_id res chain seq x y z
N MET A 1 17.36 15.33 5.78
CA MET A 1 16.93 15.22 5.13
C MET A 1 16.65 14.15 4.51
N ARG A 2 16.14 13.79 4.49
CA ARG A 2 15.85 12.77 3.92
C ARG A 2 15.21 13.00 2.76
N MET A 3 15.63 13.50 1.99
CA MET A 3 15.12 13.74 0.84
C MET A 3 14.58 12.55 0.28
N THR A 4 14.83 11.45 0.76
CA THR A 4 14.36 10.25 0.16
C THR A 4 13.02 9.84 0.76
N ASP A 5 12.44 10.57 1.65
CA ASP A 5 11.18 10.17 2.21
C ASP A 5 10.10 10.46 1.19
N LEU A 6 9.31 9.46 0.85
CA LEU A 6 8.29 9.61 -0.14
C LEU A 6 6.97 9.95 0.48
N LYS A 7 6.17 10.76 -0.19
CA LYS A 7 4.85 11.06 0.27
C LYS A 7 4.02 11.30 -0.95
N LEU A 8 3.05 10.45 -1.25
CA LEU A 8 2.20 10.56 -2.42
C LEU A 8 0.75 10.59 -2.03
N LEU A 9 -0.03 11.41 -2.70
CA LEU A 9 -1.47 11.44 -2.47
C LEU A 9 -2.11 11.23 -3.82
N SER A 10 -3.01 10.27 -3.94
CA SER A 10 -3.67 9.95 -5.19
C SER A 10 -5.14 10.21 -5.08
N LEU A 11 -5.66 11.04 -5.96
CA LEU A 11 -7.07 11.35 -5.98
C LEU A 11 -7.71 10.95 -7.31
N ASP A 12 -6.95 10.36 -8.21
CA ASP A 12 -7.50 9.86 -9.46
C ASP A 12 -6.72 8.65 -9.92
N GLU A 13 -7.15 8.02 -11.00
CA GLU A 13 -6.54 6.79 -11.43
C GLU A 13 -5.12 6.95 -11.92
N GLU A 14 -4.80 8.07 -12.53
CA GLU A 14 -3.46 8.26 -13.00
C GLU A 14 -2.50 8.36 -11.85
N ASP A 15 -2.83 9.10 -10.82
CA ASP A 15 -1.96 9.21 -9.67
C ASP A 15 -1.88 7.88 -8.92
N LEU A 16 -2.99 7.12 -8.93
CA LEU A 16 -2.99 5.85 -8.25
C LEU A 16 -2.03 4.89 -8.94
N ALA A 17 -1.92 4.96 -10.26
CA ALA A 17 -1.01 4.09 -10.98
C ALA A 17 0.44 4.41 -10.58
N ILE A 18 0.75 5.68 -10.34
CA ILE A 18 2.07 6.04 -9.93
C ILE A 18 2.33 5.52 -8.52
N LEU A 19 1.36 5.65 -7.63
CA LEU A 19 1.51 5.17 -6.28
C LEU A 19 1.68 3.65 -6.31
N SER A 20 0.90 2.97 -7.15
CA SER A 20 0.97 1.53 -7.25
C SER A 20 2.35 1.07 -7.66
N ALA A 21 2.99 1.80 -8.57
CA ALA A 21 4.32 1.42 -9.01
C ALA A 21 5.33 1.50 -7.87
N HIS A 22 5.14 2.42 -6.94
CA HIS A 22 6.06 2.52 -5.82
C HIS A 22 5.77 1.43 -4.78
N MET A 23 4.63 0.78 -4.87
CA MET A 23 4.28 -0.27 -3.93
C MET A 23 4.57 -1.67 -4.45
N GLN A 24 5.01 -1.79 -5.68
CA GLN A 24 5.23 -3.11 -6.25
C GLN A 24 6.19 -3.92 -5.42
N ASP A 25 5.83 -5.12 -5.08
CA ASP A 25 6.61 -6.04 -4.27
C ASP A 25 6.77 -5.61 -2.81
N ALA A 26 6.00 -4.66 -2.35
CA ALA A 26 6.02 -4.32 -0.94
C ALA A 26 5.46 -5.51 -0.16
N VAL A 27 5.90 -5.70 1.06
CA VAL A 27 5.43 -6.81 1.87
C VAL A 27 4.78 -6.32 3.14
N PHE A 28 3.80 -7.04 3.60
CA PHE A 28 3.12 -6.73 4.85
C PHE A 28 2.53 -8.00 5.42
N LYS A 29 2.00 -7.95 6.62
CA LYS A 29 1.37 -9.10 7.26
C LYS A 29 -0.02 -8.70 7.63
N PRO A 30 -0.95 -9.64 7.79
CA PRO A 30 -2.30 -9.28 8.20
C PRO A 30 -2.32 -8.48 9.50
N ALA A 31 -1.36 -8.71 10.38
CA ALA A 31 -1.29 -7.97 11.62
C ALA A 31 -0.99 -6.48 11.40
N ASP A 32 -0.51 -6.11 10.22
CA ASP A 32 -0.19 -4.73 9.93
C ASP A 32 -1.38 -3.95 9.35
N VAL A 33 -2.52 -4.61 9.20
CA VAL A 33 -3.69 -4.02 8.58
C VAL A 33 -4.62 -3.48 9.63
N ASP A 34 -5.19 -2.31 9.43
CA ASP A 34 -6.13 -1.73 10.36
C ASP A 34 -7.28 -1.10 9.59
N TYR A 35 -8.51 -1.32 10.03
CA TYR A 35 -9.65 -0.70 9.38
C TYR A 35 -10.53 -0.06 10.44
N ALA A 36 -10.65 1.25 10.42
CA ALA A 36 -11.49 1.97 11.34
C ALA A 36 -12.82 2.23 10.64
N ALA A 37 -13.75 1.33 10.77
CA ALA A 37 -15.00 1.39 10.04
C ALA A 37 -15.79 2.64 10.29
N LYS A 38 -15.79 3.18 11.47
CA LYS A 38 -16.52 4.34 11.72
C LYS A 38 -16.02 5.52 10.95
N SER A 39 -14.78 5.67 10.74
CA SER A 39 -14.25 6.80 9.99
C SER A 39 -13.96 6.45 8.55
N GLY A 40 -14.10 5.19 8.17
CA GLY A 40 -13.85 4.80 6.80
C GLY A 40 -12.38 4.86 6.42
N VAL A 41 -11.48 4.62 7.34
CA VAL A 41 -10.07 4.69 7.05
C VAL A 41 -9.41 3.31 7.17
N PHE A 42 -8.81 2.86 6.09
CA PHE A 42 -8.10 1.60 6.06
C PHE A 42 -6.62 1.92 5.94
N SER A 43 -5.79 1.25 6.70
CA SER A 43 -4.36 1.49 6.58
C SER A 43 -3.59 0.20 6.72
N VAL A 44 -2.43 0.15 6.12
CA VAL A 44 -1.57 -1.02 6.24
C VAL A 44 -0.13 -0.54 6.21
N ALA A 45 0.66 -1.02 7.16
CA ALA A 45 2.07 -0.69 7.22
C ALA A 45 2.82 -1.70 6.36
N VAL A 46 3.66 -1.24 5.48
CA VAL A 46 4.36 -2.13 4.56
C VAL A 46 5.84 -1.84 4.55
N ASN A 47 6.62 -2.79 4.06
CA ASN A 47 8.02 -2.54 3.79
C ASN A 47 8.09 -2.50 2.27
N ARG A 48 8.49 -1.38 1.71
CA ARG A 48 8.51 -1.25 0.27
C ARG A 48 9.93 -1.11 -0.26
N PHE A 49 10.15 -1.46 -1.49
CA PHE A 49 11.44 -1.28 -2.09
C PHE A 49 11.52 0.17 -2.53
N VAL A 50 12.70 0.75 -2.52
CA VAL A 50 12.87 2.11 -2.94
C VAL A 50 13.18 2.09 -4.41
N TRP A 51 12.15 1.90 -5.23
CA TRP A 51 12.33 1.77 -6.65
C TRP A 51 12.92 3.00 -7.31
N GLU A 52 12.67 4.16 -6.77
CA GLU A 52 13.20 5.35 -7.35
C GLU A 52 14.71 5.36 -7.30
N LYS A 53 15.29 4.62 -6.36
CA LYS A 53 16.70 4.58 -6.33
C LYS A 53 17.18 3.46 -7.18
N ALA A 54 16.52 2.38 -7.22
CA ALA A 54 16.95 1.25 -7.98
C ALA A 54 17.10 1.63 -9.45
N GLY A 55 16.23 2.44 -9.90
CA GLY A 55 16.33 2.75 -11.30
C GLY A 55 17.46 3.61 -11.69
N LYS A 56 18.14 4.16 -10.82
CA LYS A 56 19.17 4.95 -11.16
C LYS A 56 20.38 4.25 -11.33
N GLY A 57 20.82 3.50 -10.86
CA GLY A 57 22.01 2.90 -10.99
C GLY A 57 22.16 1.98 -11.98
N GLY A 58 21.34 1.69 -12.62
CA GLY A 58 21.52 0.80 -13.64
C GLY A 58 22.12 -0.39 -13.21
N GLY A 59 22.26 -0.58 -12.15
CA GLY A 59 22.89 -1.65 -11.88
C GLY A 59 22.05 -2.71 -11.61
N ILE A 60 21.51 -3.32 -12.44
CA ILE A 60 20.76 -4.37 -12.28
C ILE A 60 21.40 -5.31 -11.51
N PHE A 61 22.52 -5.55 -11.62
CA PHE A 61 23.10 -6.50 -10.92
C PHE A 61 23.25 -6.28 -9.57
N ARG A 62 23.55 -5.36 -9.08
CA ARG A 62 23.79 -5.24 -7.81
C ARG A 62 22.66 -5.21 -7.17
N ARG A 63 21.83 -5.25 -7.73
CA ARG A 63 20.71 -5.09 -7.35
C ARG A 63 20.21 -5.67 -6.16
N ALA A 64 20.10 -6.69 -6.08
CA ALA A 64 19.46 -7.30 -5.04
C ALA A 64 19.93 -6.89 -3.76
N LYS A 65 21.11 -6.88 -3.55
CA LYS A 65 21.59 -6.52 -2.38
C LYS A 65 21.59 -5.12 -2.17
N SER A 66 21.57 -4.28 -3.06
CA SER A 66 21.70 -2.94 -2.77
C SER A 66 20.36 -2.27 -2.73
N PHE A 67 19.26 -2.92 -2.98
CA PHE A 67 18.01 -2.27 -2.94
C PHE A 67 17.70 -1.89 -1.53
N GLU A 68 17.20 -0.69 -1.32
CA GLU A 68 16.87 -0.24 -0.02
C GLU A 68 15.42 -0.50 0.21
N ARG A 69 15.03 -0.78 1.43
CA ARG A 69 13.65 -0.95 1.76
C ARG A 69 13.28 0.09 2.76
N ARG A 70 12.06 0.55 2.73
CA ARG A 70 11.59 1.51 3.67
C ARG A 70 10.25 1.15 4.22
N ARG A 71 10.02 1.54 5.46
CA ARG A 71 8.73 1.28 6.08
C ARG A 71 7.83 2.40 5.62
N ALA A 72 6.63 2.10 5.22
CA ALA A 72 5.69 3.09 4.75
C ALA A 72 4.30 2.75 5.22
N LEU A 73 3.41 3.74 5.23
CA LEU A 73 2.04 3.51 5.60
C LEU A 73 1.18 3.85 4.40
N LEU A 74 0.34 2.90 3.98
CA LEU A 74 -0.62 3.11 2.91
C LEU A 74 -1.94 3.38 3.60
N THR A 75 -2.58 4.51 3.30
CA THR A 75 -3.85 4.86 3.92
C THR A 75 -4.88 5.09 2.83
N ILE A 76 -6.04 4.44 2.95
CA ILE A 76 -7.11 4.59 1.99
C ILE A 76 -8.31 5.09 2.74
N LYS A 77 -8.85 6.24 2.34
CA LYS A 77 -9.97 6.84 3.04
C LYS A 77 -11.25 6.68 2.26
N ARG A 78 -12.32 7.07 2.81
CA ARG A 78 -13.62 6.98 2.19
C ARG A 78 -14.02 5.54 1.93
N VAL A 79 -13.60 4.64 2.79
CA VAL A 79 -13.86 3.21 2.62
C VAL A 79 -15.17 2.87 3.26
N GLN A 80 -16.02 2.17 2.51
CA GLN A 80 -17.32 1.78 3.00
C GLN A 80 -17.37 0.32 3.39
N ALA A 81 -16.56 -0.50 2.80
CA ALA A 81 -16.54 -1.93 3.13
C ALA A 81 -15.21 -2.53 2.74
N VAL A 82 -14.78 -3.55 3.46
CA VAL A 82 -13.54 -4.24 3.19
C VAL A 82 -13.80 -5.73 3.11
N ARG A 83 -13.28 -6.39 2.07
CA ARG A 83 -13.40 -7.82 1.93
C ARG A 83 -12.04 -8.36 1.53
N SER A 84 -11.73 -9.58 1.90
CA SER A 84 -10.45 -10.13 1.49
C SER A 84 -10.63 -11.57 1.07
N ILE A 85 -9.75 -12.03 0.20
CA ILE A 85 -9.72 -13.39 -0.27
C ILE A 85 -8.29 -13.84 -0.18
N GLY A 86 -8.08 -15.04 0.28
CA GLY A 86 -6.74 -15.60 0.30
C GLY A 86 -5.87 -15.14 1.46
N ILE A 87 -6.44 -14.41 2.42
CA ILE A 87 -5.66 -13.96 3.54
C ILE A 87 -6.12 -14.69 4.76
N SER A 88 -5.19 -15.25 5.51
CA SER A 88 -5.53 -16.05 6.64
C SER A 88 -6.14 -15.23 7.75
N GLN A 89 -7.20 -15.73 8.35
CA GLN A 89 -7.81 -15.03 9.44
C GLN A 89 -7.14 -15.42 10.75
N THR A 90 -6.37 -16.50 10.75
CA THR A 90 -5.76 -16.94 11.98
C THR A 90 -4.26 -16.74 11.98
N ASP A 91 -3.61 -16.77 10.85
CA ASP A 91 -2.16 -16.62 10.84
C ASP A 91 -1.83 -15.16 10.55
N LYS A 92 -1.69 -14.36 11.59
CA LYS A 92 -1.42 -12.96 11.42
C LYS A 92 -0.01 -12.66 10.96
N ASP A 93 0.84 -13.65 10.93
CA ASP A 93 2.19 -13.42 10.49
C ASP A 93 2.41 -13.90 9.04
N GLN A 94 1.35 -14.27 8.33
CA GLN A 94 1.49 -14.67 6.97
C GLN A 94 2.06 -13.49 6.17
N VAL A 95 3.05 -13.69 5.36
CA VAL A 95 3.68 -12.61 4.63
C VAL A 95 2.94 -12.40 3.32
N MET A 96 2.44 -11.20 3.09
CA MET A 96 1.71 -10.87 1.88
C MET A 96 2.62 -10.04 0.99
N ASN A 97 2.60 -10.33 -0.31
CA ASN A 97 3.45 -9.64 -1.25
C ASN A 97 2.57 -8.85 -2.18
N LEU A 98 2.60 -7.55 -2.12
CA LEU A 98 1.71 -6.71 -2.89
C LEU A 98 2.19 -6.56 -4.32
N LEU A 99 1.32 -6.80 -5.27
CA LEU A 99 1.68 -6.67 -6.67
C LEU A 99 1.17 -5.36 -7.26
N ALA A 100 0.03 -4.91 -6.87
CA ALA A 100 -0.54 -3.70 -7.45
C ALA A 100 -1.66 -3.14 -6.61
N VAL A 101 -1.91 -1.85 -6.74
CA VAL A 101 -3.06 -1.19 -6.14
C VAL A 101 -3.86 -0.66 -7.31
N THR A 102 -5.08 -1.13 -7.49
CA THR A 102 -5.87 -0.77 -8.65
C THR A 102 -7.22 -0.21 -8.28
N PHE A 103 -7.92 0.39 -9.23
CA PHE A 103 -9.25 0.93 -9.00
C PHE A 103 -10.15 0.53 -10.15
N THR A 104 -11.36 0.14 -9.82
CA THR A 104 -12.37 -0.18 -10.81
C THR A 104 -13.60 0.62 -10.46
N ALA A 105 -14.11 1.39 -11.41
CA ALA A 105 -15.28 2.22 -11.15
C ALA A 105 -16.53 1.37 -10.94
N ALA A 106 -17.40 1.85 -10.07
CA ALA A 106 -18.63 1.14 -9.83
C ALA A 106 -19.52 1.29 -11.03
N GLN A 107 -20.26 0.24 -11.35
CA GLN A 107 -21.08 0.33 -12.43
C GLN A 107 -22.51 0.19 -12.20
N GLY A 108 -23.01 0.18 -11.16
CA GLY A 108 -24.34 -0.08 -10.87
C GLY A 108 -25.25 0.75 -11.66
N ASP A 109 -26.38 0.45 -11.95
CA ASP A 109 -27.31 1.20 -12.66
C ASP A 109 -26.87 1.86 -13.89
N GLY A 110 -25.91 1.44 -14.43
CA GLY A 110 -25.53 1.98 -15.67
C GLY A 110 -24.94 3.33 -15.61
N LYS A 111 -24.61 3.77 -14.51
CA LYS A 111 -24.01 5.00 -14.46
C LYS A 111 -22.65 4.79 -14.27
N GLY A 112 -21.79 4.42 -14.43
CA GLY A 112 -20.43 4.15 -14.24
C GLY A 112 -19.53 5.31 -14.23
N ASP A 113 -20.05 6.48 -14.29
CA ASP A 113 -19.17 7.60 -14.33
C ASP A 113 -19.09 8.34 -13.01
N GLY A 114 -19.56 7.81 -11.97
CA GLY A 114 -19.41 8.45 -10.69
C GLY A 114 -18.07 8.14 -10.08
N PRO A 115 -17.72 8.76 -8.97
CA PRO A 115 -16.45 8.55 -8.34
C PRO A 115 -16.34 7.29 -7.51
N GLU A 116 -17.42 6.60 -7.26
CA GLU A 116 -17.38 5.42 -6.44
C GLU A 116 -16.76 4.25 -7.16
N GLY A 117 -16.21 3.38 -6.45
CA GLY A 117 -15.63 2.18 -7.03
C GLY A 117 -14.99 1.28 -6.03
N ARG A 118 -14.04 0.51 -6.48
CA ARG A 118 -13.36 -0.44 -5.64
C ARG A 118 -11.86 -0.31 -5.82
N VAL A 119 -11.16 -0.13 -4.72
CA VAL A 119 -9.72 -0.15 -4.73
C VAL A 119 -9.32 -1.57 -4.34
N GLU A 120 -8.42 -2.19 -5.08
CA GLU A 120 -7.98 -3.52 -4.73
C GLU A 120 -6.48 -3.56 -4.47
N LEU A 121 -6.10 -4.20 -3.39
CA LEU A 121 -4.71 -4.46 -3.12
C LEU A 121 -4.49 -5.87 -3.62
N VAL A 122 -3.90 -6.01 -4.79
CA VAL A 122 -3.72 -7.29 -5.43
C VAL A 122 -2.42 -7.89 -4.96
N CYS A 123 -2.46 -9.07 -4.35
CA CYS A 123 -1.28 -9.69 -3.79
C CYS A 123 -0.94 -10.97 -4.52
N ALA A 124 0.24 -11.47 -4.30
CA ALA A 124 0.68 -12.70 -4.92
C ALA A 124 -0.14 -13.86 -4.40
N ALA A 125 -0.13 -14.95 -5.10
CA ALA A 125 -0.78 -16.19 -4.71
C ALA A 125 -2.30 -16.06 -4.62
N GLY A 126 -2.87 -15.16 -5.40
CA GLY A 126 -4.32 -15.05 -5.47
C GLY A 126 -4.98 -14.32 -4.33
N ALA A 127 -4.21 -13.67 -3.47
CA ALA A 127 -4.81 -12.96 -2.36
C ALA A 127 -5.16 -11.55 -2.77
N THR A 128 -6.24 -11.03 -2.29
CA THR A 128 -6.67 -9.67 -2.61
C THR A 128 -7.44 -9.08 -1.46
N ILE A 129 -7.25 -7.78 -1.23
CA ILE A 129 -8.07 -7.05 -0.29
C ILE A 129 -8.84 -6.04 -1.12
N ALA A 130 -10.16 -6.12 -1.10
CA ALA A 130 -11.02 -5.26 -1.89
C ALA A 130 -11.72 -4.25 -0.99
N LEU A 131 -11.63 -2.96 -1.35
CA LEU A 131 -12.18 -1.91 -0.56
C LEU A 131 -13.18 -1.12 -1.39
N ASP A 132 -14.43 -1.09 -0.97
CA ASP A 132 -15.42 -0.29 -1.68
C ASP A 132 -15.24 1.14 -1.17
N VAL A 133 -15.05 2.08 -2.07
CA VAL A 133 -14.77 3.47 -1.70
C VAL A 133 -15.72 4.44 -2.37
N GLU A 134 -15.93 5.59 -1.74
CA GLU A 134 -16.77 6.61 -2.33
C GLU A 134 -16.00 7.33 -3.43
N CYS A 135 -14.71 7.34 -3.36
CA CYS A 135 -13.84 7.94 -4.37
C CYS A 135 -12.42 7.54 -4.06
N ILE A 136 -11.50 7.86 -4.94
CA ILE A 136 -10.11 7.54 -4.70
C ILE A 136 -9.52 8.59 -3.79
N GLU A 137 -9.04 8.17 -2.64
CA GLU A 137 -8.30 9.06 -1.75
C GLU A 137 -7.29 8.16 -1.05
N VAL A 138 -6.12 8.01 -1.64
CA VAL A 138 -5.12 7.06 -1.20
C VAL A 138 -3.81 7.79 -0.96
N GLN A 139 -3.16 7.52 0.16
CA GLN A 139 -1.94 8.16 0.49
C GLN A 139 -0.86 7.16 0.84
N LEU A 140 0.34 7.37 0.39
CA LEU A 140 1.47 6.53 0.73
C LEU A 140 2.54 7.45 1.31
N ALA A 141 3.00 7.15 2.50
CA ALA A 141 4.00 7.98 3.13
C ALA A 141 5.04 7.12 3.83
N ASP A 142 6.30 7.37 3.59
CA ASP A 142 7.35 6.68 4.28
C ASP A 142 7.30 7.12 5.74
N THR A 143 7.51 6.19 6.66
CA THR A 143 7.37 6.49 8.05
C THR A 143 8.71 6.46 8.75
N GLY A 144 9.72 6.84 8.17
CA GLY A 144 11.00 6.88 8.81
C GLY A 144 12.00 6.26 7.95
N GLY A 145 13.19 6.35 8.21
CA GLY A 145 14.20 5.80 7.37
C GLY A 145 14.39 4.39 7.62
N ALA A 146 15.00 3.75 6.70
CA ALA A 146 15.24 2.39 6.80
C ALA A 146 15.88 2.08 8.03
N TRP A 147 16.66 2.87 8.49
CA TRP A 147 17.40 2.53 9.56
C TRP A 147 16.66 2.65 10.77
N GLU A 148 15.78 3.43 10.83
CA GLU A 148 15.16 3.57 11.96
C GLU A 148 14.55 2.40 12.28
N THR A 149 14.20 1.65 11.40
CA THR A 149 13.55 0.48 11.70
C THR A 149 14.34 -0.30 12.57
N THR A 150 15.49 -0.19 12.58
CA THR A 150 16.20 -1.04 13.34
C THR A 150 16.20 -0.60 14.65
N SER A 151 16.38 0.41 14.90
CA SER A 151 16.49 0.82 16.16
C SER A 151 15.38 0.94 16.90
N ARG A 152 14.85 1.28 16.84
CA ARG A 152 13.94 1.60 17.63
C ARG A 152 12.95 1.05 17.80
N PRO A 153 12.65 0.74 18.27
CA PRO A 153 11.68 0.22 18.28
C PRO A 153 10.74 0.70 19.08
N ARG A 154 10.79 1.13 19.44
CA ARG A 154 10.11 1.53 19.87
C ARG A 154 9.27 1.96 20.01
N HIS A 155 9.15 2.31 20.26
CA HIS A 155 8.51 2.83 20.38
C HIS A 155 7.67 3.13 20.51
N PRO A 156 7.44 3.04 20.49
CA PRO A 156 6.63 3.31 20.43
C PRO A 156 5.99 4.05 20.50
N GLY A 157 5.67 4.20 20.52
CA GLY A 157 5.10 4.77 20.45
C GLY A 157 5.33 5.15 20.59
N ALA A 158 5.83 5.05 20.80
CA ALA A 158 6.10 5.08 20.70
C ALA A 158 6.24 4.97 20.51
#